data_9a7c568219383b19fb94dd64d02236c2
#
_entry.id   9a7c568219383b19fb94dd64d02236c2
#
_cell.length_a   1.000
_cell.length_b   1.000
_cell.length_c   1.000
_cell.angle_alpha   90.00
_cell.angle_beta   90.00
_cell.angle_gamma   90.00
#
_symmetry.space_group_name_H-M   'P 1'
#
loop_
_entity.id
_entity.type
_entity.pdbx_description
1 polymer ?
#
loop_
_entity_poly.entity_id
_entity_poly.type
_entity_poly.pdbx_seq_one_letter_code
_entity_poly.pdbx_strand_id
1 'polypeptide(L)'
;MLRITRKANGQVVFKVSGQLSAENVAEMETLIAAETKGRPIVLDCTDLRSVDGEAVKFLEKWEADSIKLKNCGLYIREWIRRERLERKSGKSSET
;
A
#
# COMPACT_ATOMS: atom_id res chain seq x y z
N MET A 1 -13.92 6.71 -4.68
CA MET A 1 -13.60 6.01 -5.93
C MET A 1 -12.11 6.00 -6.17
N LEU A 2 -11.59 4.87 -6.59
CA LEU A 2 -10.16 4.70 -6.77
C LEU A 2 -9.82 4.64 -8.24
N ARG A 3 -8.76 5.35 -8.63
CA ARG A 3 -8.23 5.29 -9.98
C ARG A 3 -6.79 4.79 -9.91
N ILE A 4 -6.47 3.80 -10.72
CA ILE A 4 -5.15 3.20 -10.75
C ILE A 4 -4.56 3.33 -12.14
N THR A 5 -3.35 3.85 -12.22
CA THR A 5 -2.63 3.95 -13.48
C THR A 5 -1.32 3.20 -13.35
N ARG A 6 -1.02 2.36 -14.34
CA ARG A 6 0.20 1.55 -14.32
C ARG A 6 1.19 2.06 -15.33
N LYS A 7 2.43 2.17 -14.93
CA LYS A 7 3.55 2.46 -15.83
C LYS A 7 4.65 1.46 -15.57
N ALA A 8 5.22 0.94 -16.64
CA ALA A 8 6.34 0.01 -16.53
C ALA A 8 7.51 0.57 -17.29
N ASN A 9 8.62 0.76 -16.58
CA ASN A 9 9.82 1.36 -17.16
C ASN A 9 11.00 0.95 -16.30
N GLY A 10 11.41 -0.32 -16.41
CA GLY A 10 12.43 -0.88 -15.54
C GLY A 10 11.84 -1.28 -14.21
N GLN A 11 10.96 -0.49 -13.69
CA GLN A 11 10.18 -0.82 -12.50
C GLN A 11 8.71 -0.61 -12.82
N VAL A 12 7.84 -1.19 -12.01
CA VAL A 12 6.40 -1.04 -12.20
C VAL A 12 5.90 -0.03 -11.20
N VAL A 13 5.26 1.03 -11.69
CA VAL A 13 4.71 2.07 -10.84
C VAL A 13 3.20 2.05 -10.98
N PHE A 14 2.51 1.85 -9.86
CA PHE A 14 1.06 1.99 -9.80
C PHE A 14 0.76 3.33 -9.15
N LYS A 15 0.23 4.24 -9.93
CA LYS A 15 -0.19 5.52 -9.38
C LYS A 15 -1.65 5.38 -8.96
N VAL A 16 -1.92 5.59 -7.69
CA VAL A 16 -3.27 5.48 -7.15
C VAL A 16 -3.78 6.84 -6.77
N SER A 17 -5.02 7.11 -7.09
CA SER A 17 -5.62 8.40 -6.76
C SER A 17 -7.02 8.19 -6.25
N GLY A 18 -7.46 9.12 -5.42
CA GLY A 18 -8.79 9.11 -4.85
C GLY A 18 -8.81 8.44 -3.49
N GLN A 19 -9.60 7.41 -3.34
CA GLN A 19 -9.86 6.79 -2.05
C GLN A 19 -9.57 5.30 -2.13
N LEU A 20 -8.70 4.83 -1.26
CA LEU A 20 -8.36 3.42 -1.18
C LEU A 20 -9.03 2.84 0.04
N SER A 21 -9.92 1.88 -0.18
CA SER A 21 -10.69 1.28 0.89
C SER A 21 -10.60 -0.23 0.80
N ALA A 22 -11.19 -0.91 1.80
CA ALA A 22 -11.21 -2.35 1.83
C ALA A 22 -11.74 -2.95 0.54
N GLU A 23 -12.70 -2.29 -0.10
CA GLU A 23 -13.27 -2.78 -1.35
C GLU A 23 -12.25 -2.84 -2.48
N ASN A 24 -11.28 -1.97 -2.43
CA ASN A 24 -10.29 -1.85 -3.50
C ASN A 24 -9.06 -2.70 -3.27
N VAL A 25 -8.89 -3.21 -2.04
CA VAL A 25 -7.69 -3.93 -1.70
C VAL A 25 -7.52 -5.19 -2.54
N ALA A 26 -8.60 -5.92 -2.74
CA ALA A 26 -8.53 -7.16 -3.53
C ALA A 26 -8.10 -6.86 -4.96
N GLU A 27 -8.60 -5.78 -5.53
CA GLU A 27 -8.22 -5.37 -6.88
C GLU A 27 -6.73 -5.03 -6.94
N MET A 28 -6.26 -4.28 -5.97
CA MET A 28 -4.84 -3.93 -5.92
C MET A 28 -3.97 -5.17 -5.77
N GLU A 29 -4.38 -6.09 -4.92
CA GLU A 29 -3.63 -7.32 -4.73
C GLU A 29 -3.53 -8.12 -6.02
N THR A 30 -4.63 -8.18 -6.76
CA THR A 30 -4.64 -8.88 -8.03
C THR A 30 -3.67 -8.24 -9.02
N LEU A 31 -3.68 -6.92 -9.10
CA LEU A 31 -2.77 -6.21 -9.99
C LEU A 31 -1.32 -6.43 -9.61
N ILE A 32 -1.02 -6.38 -8.34
CA ILE A 32 0.35 -6.58 -7.87
C ILE A 32 0.80 -8.01 -8.12
N ALA A 33 -0.08 -8.97 -7.86
CA ALA A 33 0.26 -10.37 -8.04
C ALA A 33 0.49 -10.73 -9.51
N ALA A 34 -0.10 -9.98 -10.42
CA ALA A 34 0.06 -10.22 -11.85
C ALA A 34 1.40 -9.74 -12.39
N GLU A 35 2.15 -8.99 -11.61
CA GLU A 35 3.42 -8.47 -12.10
C GLU A 35 4.50 -9.53 -12.10
N THR A 36 5.41 -9.38 -13.06
CA THR A 36 6.51 -10.32 -13.22
C THR A 36 7.46 -10.25 -12.04
N LYS A 37 7.88 -11.39 -11.58
CA LYS A 37 8.82 -11.46 -10.48
C LYS A 37 10.13 -10.81 -10.83
N GLY A 38 10.76 -10.21 -9.85
CA GLY A 38 12.05 -9.58 -10.03
C GLY A 38 11.99 -8.12 -10.39
N ARG A 39 10.84 -7.59 -10.73
CA ARG A 39 10.69 -6.18 -10.99
C ARG A 39 10.31 -5.44 -9.72
N PRO A 40 11.00 -4.34 -9.42
CA PRO A 40 10.58 -3.51 -8.30
C PRO A 40 9.20 -2.93 -8.54
N ILE A 41 8.39 -2.91 -7.50
CA ILE A 41 7.05 -2.33 -7.58
C ILE A 41 7.00 -1.11 -6.70
N VAL A 42 6.46 -0.04 -7.23
CA VAL A 42 6.31 1.22 -6.52
C VAL A 42 4.84 1.62 -6.54
N LEU A 43 4.33 2.00 -5.39
CA LEU A 43 3.01 2.58 -5.28
C LEU A 43 3.18 4.09 -5.11
N ASP A 44 2.71 4.84 -6.08
CA ASP A 44 2.78 6.31 -6.03
C ASP A 44 1.47 6.83 -5.49
N CYS A 45 1.52 7.37 -4.30
CA CYS A 45 0.35 7.82 -3.56
C CYS A 45 0.15 9.33 -3.61
N THR A 46 0.78 10.00 -4.57
CA THR A 46 0.72 11.46 -4.67
C THR A 46 -0.72 11.98 -4.61
N ASP A 47 -1.61 11.32 -5.35
CA ASP A 47 -2.98 11.78 -5.44
C ASP A 47 -3.95 10.95 -4.61
N LEU A 48 -3.43 10.15 -3.71
CA LEU A 48 -4.26 9.38 -2.80
C LEU A 48 -4.76 10.31 -1.71
N ARG A 49 -6.07 10.44 -1.61
CA ARG A 49 -6.68 11.41 -0.72
C ARG A 49 -7.10 10.83 0.61
N SER A 50 -7.58 9.60 0.60
CA SER A 50 -8.01 8.98 1.84
C SER A 50 -7.85 7.48 1.78
N VAL A 51 -7.73 6.90 2.96
CA VAL A 51 -7.59 5.46 3.12
C VAL A 51 -8.43 5.06 4.34
N ASP A 52 -8.90 3.82 4.37
CA ASP A 52 -9.52 3.31 5.57
C ASP A 52 -8.57 2.37 6.30
N GLY A 53 -9.00 1.86 7.45
CA GLY A 53 -8.13 1.03 8.27
C GLY A 53 -7.64 -0.23 7.59
N GLU A 54 -8.51 -0.87 6.80
CA GLU A 54 -8.10 -2.08 6.09
C GLU A 54 -7.05 -1.75 5.03
N ALA A 55 -7.24 -0.63 4.34
CA ALA A 55 -6.27 -0.20 3.34
C ALA A 55 -4.91 0.07 3.96
N VAL A 56 -4.90 0.69 5.14
CA VAL A 56 -3.64 0.97 5.83
C VAL A 56 -2.92 -0.32 6.19
N LYS A 57 -3.65 -1.33 6.63
CA LYS A 57 -3.05 -2.61 6.95
C LYS A 57 -2.37 -3.23 5.73
N PHE A 58 -3.00 -3.12 4.58
CA PHE A 58 -2.41 -3.65 3.36
C PHE A 58 -1.24 -2.82 2.88
N LEU A 59 -1.29 -1.51 3.04
CA LEU A 59 -0.15 -0.67 2.68
C LEU A 59 1.06 -1.06 3.52
N GLU A 60 0.85 -1.30 4.80
CA GLU A 60 1.92 -1.71 5.68
C GLU A 60 2.47 -3.08 5.26
N LYS A 61 1.60 -3.99 4.93
CA LYS A 61 1.99 -5.32 4.49
C LYS A 61 2.79 -5.27 3.19
N TRP A 62 2.32 -4.48 2.23
CA TRP A 62 3.01 -4.36 0.96
C TRP A 62 4.38 -3.75 1.13
N GLU A 63 4.50 -2.75 2.00
CA GLU A 63 5.80 -2.15 2.26
C GLU A 63 6.75 -3.17 2.89
N ALA A 64 6.24 -4.02 3.77
CA ALA A 64 7.03 -5.08 4.36
C ALA A 64 7.46 -6.11 3.32
N ASP A 65 6.68 -6.26 2.26
CA ASP A 65 6.98 -7.18 1.17
C ASP A 65 7.83 -6.54 0.08
N SER A 66 8.47 -5.43 0.38
CA SER A 66 9.41 -4.75 -0.51
C SER A 66 8.75 -3.92 -1.61
N ILE A 67 7.47 -3.65 -1.49
CA ILE A 67 6.82 -2.70 -2.38
C ILE A 67 7.08 -1.31 -1.82
N LYS A 68 7.62 -0.44 -2.66
CA LYS A 68 7.98 0.89 -2.21
C LYS A 68 6.77 1.82 -2.26
N LEU A 69 6.51 2.50 -1.16
CA LEU A 69 5.46 3.51 -1.12
C LEU A 69 6.09 4.87 -1.33
N LYS A 70 5.58 5.61 -2.30
CA LYS A 70 6.16 6.87 -2.69
C LYS A 70 5.13 7.98 -2.58
N ASN A 71 5.56 9.11 -2.05
CA ASN A 71 4.74 10.32 -1.98
C ASN A 71 3.46 10.14 -1.18
N CYS A 72 3.51 9.32 -0.15
CA CYS A 72 2.36 9.18 0.75
C CYS A 72 2.24 10.41 1.63
N GLY A 73 1.01 10.85 1.83
CA GLY A 73 0.76 11.96 2.71
C GLY A 73 1.22 11.67 4.13
N LEU A 74 1.53 12.73 4.87
CA LEU A 74 2.08 12.56 6.20
C LEU A 74 1.16 11.74 7.11
N TYR A 75 -0.14 12.03 7.07
CA TYR A 75 -1.05 11.32 7.96
C TYR A 75 -1.16 9.83 7.59
N ILE A 76 -1.03 9.51 6.31
CA ILE A 76 -1.07 8.12 5.88
C ILE A 76 0.18 7.39 6.37
N ARG A 77 1.32 8.02 6.27
CA ARG A 77 2.58 7.45 6.76
C ARG A 77 2.53 7.22 8.26
N GLU A 78 1.99 8.17 8.99
CA GLU A 78 1.86 8.03 10.43
C GLU A 78 0.92 6.88 10.78
N TRP A 79 -0.14 6.73 10.02
CA TRP A 79 -1.09 5.66 10.25
C TRP A 79 -0.44 4.30 9.97
N ILE A 80 0.32 4.21 8.88
CA ILE A 80 1.05 2.98 8.54
C ILE A 80 2.03 2.62 9.65
N ARG A 81 2.74 3.61 10.14
CA ARG A 81 3.70 3.41 11.21
C ARG A 81 3.02 2.89 12.46
N ARG A 82 1.87 3.46 12.79
CA ARG A 82 1.11 3.06 13.96
C ARG A 82 0.61 1.62 13.82
N GLU A 83 0.14 1.26 12.64
CA GLU A 83 -0.29 -0.11 12.37
C GLU A 83 0.86 -1.09 12.56
N ARG A 84 2.04 -0.73 12.10
CA ARG A 84 3.20 -1.59 12.24
C ARG A 84 3.54 -1.82 13.70
N LEU A 85 3.50 -0.76 14.48
CA LEU A 85 3.80 -0.86 15.91
C LEU A 85 2.75 -1.68 16.64
N GLU A 86 1.49 -1.48 16.30
CA GLU A 86 0.42 -2.23 16.93
C GLU A 86 0.50 -3.71 16.62
N ARG A 87 0.85 -4.04 15.40
CA ARG A 87 0.97 -5.43 15.00
C ARG A 87 2.07 -6.12 15.80
N LYS A 88 3.19 -5.44 15.99
CA LYS A 88 4.28 -6.00 16.77
C LYS A 88 3.91 -6.14 18.23
N SER A 89 3.26 -5.12 18.77
CA SER A 89 2.84 -5.15 20.17
C SER A 89 1.82 -6.25 20.43
N GLY A 90 0.85 -6.36 19.55
CA GLY A 90 -0.18 -7.37 19.67
C GLY A 90 0.42 -8.76 19.69
N LYS A 91 1.41 -8.97 18.85
CA LYS A 91 2.09 -10.24 18.79
C LYS A 91 2.80 -10.54 20.08
N SER A 92 3.47 -9.55 20.63
CA SER A 92 4.19 -9.71 21.89
C SER A 92 3.27 -10.01 23.04
N SER A 93 2.14 -9.34 23.08
CA SER A 93 1.27 -9.46 24.22
C SER A 93 0.53 -10.78 24.26
N GLU A 94 0.52 -11.50 23.19
CA GLU A 94 -0.14 -12.78 23.17
C GLU A 94 0.68 -13.90 23.75
N THR A 95 1.92 -13.68 23.92
CA THR A 95 2.79 -14.68 24.53
C THR A 95 2.94 -14.49 26.03
#